data_7242555d870bafdbc45ae222bbe16aa8
#
_entry.id   7242555d870bafdbc45ae222bbe16aa8
#
_cell.length_a   1.000
_cell.length_b   1.000
_cell.length_c   1.000
_cell.angle_alpha   90.00
_cell.angle_beta   90.00
_cell.angle_gamma   90.00
#
_symmetry.space_group_name_H-M   'P 1'
#
loop_
_entity.id
_entity.type
_entity.pdbx_description
1 polymer ?
#
loop_
_entity_poly.entity_id
_entity_poly.type
_entity_poly.pdbx_seq_one_letter_code
_entity_poly.pdbx_strand_id
1 'polypeptide(L)'
;ILVKKDIPIIRKGKYLINENLKYNFTKNKIYCEYDEFSENNSLNQFFLYTVKYLQKFVKDKKLLKQCELVFDEVEYKQVDINRVETINFNRLNVRFKISFEIALLLLKQSIPLFNQDKKSFAFLFDMNVLFEKFIARMVKELDNNAKIQNQDNFGDLTLKPDIILKNQIIDTKYKRIKSIEDIKQSDKLQAFSYGINYKVENVMLLYPKYLDNVKYDLVLGKESIVNLKIRTIDLNFSGNNYKEYIDEIRKRVESLDG
;
A
#
# COMPACT_ATOMS: atom_id res chain seq x y z
N ILE A 1 -0.60 26.13 -6.23
CA ILE A 1 -1.38 26.17 -7.48
C ILE A 1 -0.70 27.15 -8.43
N LEU A 2 -0.43 26.70 -9.65
CA LEU A 2 0.13 27.56 -10.69
C LEU A 2 -0.98 28.45 -11.24
N VAL A 3 -0.83 29.77 -11.10
CA VAL A 3 -1.86 30.73 -11.53
C VAL A 3 -1.31 31.60 -12.63
N LYS A 4 -2.04 31.66 -13.77
CA LYS A 4 -1.80 32.60 -14.84
C LYS A 4 -2.86 33.69 -14.75
N LYS A 5 -2.49 34.86 -14.27
CA LYS A 5 -3.43 36.01 -14.12
C LYS A 5 -2.81 37.31 -14.64
N ASP A 6 -3.71 38.17 -15.09
CA ASP A 6 -3.44 39.59 -15.28
C ASP A 6 -3.55 40.29 -13.92
N ILE A 7 -2.47 40.88 -13.43
CA ILE A 7 -2.40 41.56 -12.14
C ILE A 7 -2.05 43.03 -12.33
N PRO A 8 -2.64 43.97 -11.54
CA PRO A 8 -2.24 45.37 -11.60
C PRO A 8 -0.79 45.51 -11.12
N ILE A 9 0.08 45.97 -12.00
CA ILE A 9 1.49 46.42 -11.91
C ILE A 9 2.42 45.80 -10.82
N ILE A 10 2.09 44.69 -10.19
CA ILE A 10 2.92 44.02 -9.23
C ILE A 10 3.53 42.78 -9.88
N ARG A 11 4.87 42.76 -10.05
CA ARG A 11 5.57 41.54 -10.51
C ARG A 11 5.51 40.46 -9.44
N LYS A 12 4.82 39.35 -9.77
CA LYS A 12 4.78 38.16 -8.92
C LYS A 12 5.10 36.93 -9.78
N GLY A 13 6.19 36.23 -9.48
CA GLY A 13 6.59 35.03 -10.21
C GLY A 13 7.23 35.28 -11.59
N LYS A 14 7.00 34.38 -12.53
CA LYS A 14 7.59 34.39 -13.88
C LYS A 14 6.79 35.27 -14.82
N TYR A 15 7.46 36.24 -15.44
CA TYR A 15 6.87 37.12 -16.43
C TYR A 15 6.65 36.39 -17.78
N LEU A 16 5.43 36.46 -18.30
CA LEU A 16 5.04 35.81 -19.54
C LEU A 16 5.16 36.80 -20.69
N ILE A 17 6.34 36.83 -21.36
CA ILE A 17 6.70 37.81 -22.39
C ILE A 17 5.71 37.78 -23.58
N ASN A 18 5.43 36.60 -24.10
CA ASN A 18 4.58 36.42 -25.27
C ASN A 18 3.15 36.88 -25.03
N GLU A 19 2.59 36.55 -23.87
CA GLU A 19 1.24 36.93 -23.47
C GLU A 19 1.16 38.46 -23.24
N ASN A 20 2.18 39.03 -22.63
CA ASN A 20 2.22 40.47 -22.44
C ASN A 20 2.35 41.22 -23.76
N LEU A 21 3.13 40.75 -24.73
CA LEU A 21 3.22 41.33 -26.06
C LEU A 21 1.92 41.20 -26.87
N LYS A 22 1.24 40.07 -26.72
CA LYS A 22 0.06 39.75 -27.52
C LYS A 22 -1.24 40.35 -26.97
N TYR A 23 -1.39 40.47 -25.65
CA TYR A 23 -2.67 40.82 -25.04
C TYR A 23 -2.64 42.09 -24.15
N ASN A 24 -1.44 42.67 -23.86
CA ASN A 24 -1.32 43.77 -22.92
C ASN A 24 -1.14 45.13 -23.66
N PHE A 25 -2.12 45.46 -24.49
CA PHE A 25 -2.09 46.72 -25.27
C PHE A 25 -2.16 47.97 -24.39
N THR A 26 -2.87 47.92 -23.31
CA THR A 26 -3.07 49.09 -22.41
C THR A 26 -1.97 49.25 -21.37
N LYS A 27 -1.08 48.28 -21.23
CA LYS A 27 0.07 48.25 -20.29
C LYS A 27 -0.29 48.51 -18.81
N ASN A 28 -1.58 48.41 -18.43
CA ASN A 28 -2.05 48.61 -17.06
C ASN A 28 -2.13 47.30 -16.25
N LYS A 29 -1.77 46.15 -16.86
CA LYS A 29 -1.73 44.82 -16.26
C LYS A 29 -0.43 44.10 -16.69
N ILE A 30 -0.09 43.03 -15.96
CA ILE A 30 1.05 42.18 -16.29
C ILE A 30 0.58 40.72 -16.32
N TYR A 31 0.89 40.02 -17.40
CA TYR A 31 0.71 38.58 -17.48
C TYR A 31 1.91 37.91 -16.82
N CYS A 32 1.66 37.17 -15.74
CA CYS A 32 2.68 36.45 -14.99
C CYS A 32 2.15 35.08 -14.54
N GLU A 33 3.07 34.18 -14.27
CA GLU A 33 2.84 32.84 -13.76
C GLU A 33 3.51 32.72 -12.40
N TYR A 34 2.74 32.37 -11.38
CA TYR A 34 3.25 32.25 -10.02
C TYR A 34 2.52 31.17 -9.24
N ASP A 35 3.21 30.64 -8.21
CA ASP A 35 2.59 29.72 -7.29
C ASP A 35 1.78 30.48 -6.25
N GLU A 36 0.50 30.13 -6.14
CA GLU A 36 -0.38 30.67 -5.12
C GLU A 36 -0.66 29.59 -4.06
N PHE A 37 -0.40 29.94 -2.81
CA PHE A 37 -0.80 29.10 -1.71
C PHE A 37 -2.32 29.20 -1.54
N SER A 38 -3.02 28.09 -1.76
CA SER A 38 -4.46 28.01 -1.63
C SER A 38 -4.85 26.76 -0.84
N GLU A 39 -5.70 26.94 0.14
CA GLU A 39 -6.29 25.83 0.89
C GLU A 39 -7.23 25.00 0.02
N ASN A 40 -7.86 25.65 -0.97
CA ASN A 40 -8.73 24.98 -1.93
C ASN A 40 -7.95 24.27 -3.04
N ASN A 41 -7.25 23.19 -2.68
CA ASN A 41 -6.47 22.34 -3.58
C ASN A 41 -7.02 20.90 -3.65
N SER A 42 -6.58 20.13 -4.64
CA SER A 42 -7.09 18.78 -4.89
C SER A 42 -6.91 17.82 -3.70
N LEU A 43 -5.83 17.95 -2.93
CA LEU A 43 -5.58 17.11 -1.76
C LEU A 43 -6.57 17.42 -0.62
N ASN A 44 -6.80 18.71 -0.35
CA ASN A 44 -7.74 19.14 0.69
C ASN A 44 -9.19 18.84 0.28
N GLN A 45 -9.55 19.03 -1.00
CA GLN A 45 -10.87 18.61 -1.53
C GLN A 45 -11.09 17.11 -1.38
N PHE A 46 -10.05 16.29 -1.62
CA PHE A 46 -10.12 14.85 -1.39
C PHE A 46 -10.35 14.51 0.09
N PHE A 47 -9.63 15.15 1.02
CA PHE A 47 -9.83 14.91 2.45
C PHE A 47 -11.22 15.35 2.91
N LEU A 48 -11.70 16.52 2.48
CA LEU A 48 -13.04 16.98 2.80
C LEU A 48 -14.11 16.01 2.29
N TYR A 49 -13.97 15.53 1.04
CA TYR A 49 -14.85 14.50 0.48
C TYR A 49 -14.85 13.23 1.34
N THR A 50 -13.68 12.75 1.71
CA THR A 50 -13.52 11.54 2.53
C THR A 50 -14.18 11.71 3.91
N VAL A 51 -13.95 12.83 4.58
CA VAL A 51 -14.56 13.14 5.89
C VAL A 51 -16.09 13.13 5.80
N LYS A 52 -16.67 13.82 4.81
CA LYS A 52 -18.12 13.85 4.59
C LYS A 52 -18.69 12.48 4.21
N TYR A 53 -17.97 11.70 3.43
CA TYR A 53 -18.34 10.33 3.11
C TYR A 53 -18.42 9.45 4.35
N LEU A 54 -17.37 9.46 5.19
CA LEU A 54 -17.28 8.66 6.39
C LEU A 54 -18.31 9.03 7.46
N GLN A 55 -18.73 10.29 7.56
CA GLN A 55 -19.77 10.74 8.49
C GLN A 55 -21.12 10.02 8.30
N LYS A 56 -21.36 9.43 7.12
CA LYS A 56 -22.58 8.67 6.84
C LYS A 56 -22.64 7.33 7.54
N PHE A 57 -21.49 6.80 7.98
CA PHE A 57 -21.34 5.45 8.49
C PHE A 57 -20.89 5.37 9.94
N VAL A 58 -20.22 6.40 10.45
CA VAL A 58 -19.67 6.41 11.81
C VAL A 58 -20.71 6.93 12.80
N LYS A 59 -20.86 6.24 13.94
CA LYS A 59 -21.79 6.65 15.02
C LYS A 59 -21.29 7.88 15.75
N ASP A 60 -20.04 7.88 16.22
CA ASP A 60 -19.42 9.03 16.85
C ASP A 60 -18.76 9.91 15.77
N LYS A 61 -19.39 11.06 15.51
CA LYS A 61 -18.97 12.00 14.47
C LYS A 61 -18.08 13.13 15.00
N LYS A 62 -17.74 13.15 16.29
CA LYS A 62 -17.05 14.28 16.92
C LYS A 62 -15.74 14.62 16.22
N LEU A 63 -14.88 13.62 16.02
CA LEU A 63 -13.59 13.83 15.35
C LEU A 63 -13.75 14.22 13.87
N LEU A 64 -14.69 13.59 13.16
CA LEU A 64 -14.93 13.92 11.74
C LEU A 64 -15.46 15.35 11.57
N LYS A 65 -16.31 15.83 12.49
CA LYS A 65 -16.77 17.22 12.48
C LYS A 65 -15.62 18.19 12.78
N GLN A 66 -14.71 17.86 13.70
CA GLN A 66 -13.52 18.66 13.93
C GLN A 66 -12.61 18.71 12.69
N CYS A 67 -12.43 17.60 11.99
CA CYS A 67 -11.70 17.58 10.72
C CYS A 67 -12.41 18.45 9.65
N GLU A 68 -13.73 18.43 9.58
CA GLU A 68 -14.50 19.23 8.62
C GLU A 68 -14.29 20.73 8.83
N LEU A 69 -14.20 21.19 10.09
CA LEU A 69 -13.92 22.58 10.43
C LEU A 69 -12.56 23.09 9.93
N VAL A 70 -11.57 22.18 9.79
CA VAL A 70 -10.25 22.55 9.26
C VAL A 70 -10.32 22.84 7.74
N PHE A 71 -11.38 22.40 7.07
CA PHE A 71 -11.59 22.55 5.64
C PHE A 71 -12.71 23.56 5.29
N ASP A 72 -12.99 24.55 6.14
CA ASP A 72 -14.08 25.51 5.96
C ASP A 72 -13.90 26.36 4.69
N GLU A 73 -12.65 26.69 4.31
CA GLU A 73 -12.33 27.42 3.08
C GLU A 73 -12.18 26.50 1.83
N VAL A 74 -12.39 25.19 1.99
CA VAL A 74 -12.22 24.23 0.90
C VAL A 74 -13.57 23.96 0.24
N GLU A 75 -13.63 24.17 -1.06
CA GLU A 75 -14.83 23.86 -1.86
C GLU A 75 -15.09 22.34 -1.88
N TYR A 76 -16.29 21.94 -1.46
CA TYR A 76 -16.69 20.54 -1.56
C TYR A 76 -16.92 20.14 -3.01
N LYS A 77 -16.16 19.15 -3.47
CA LYS A 77 -16.34 18.53 -4.78
C LYS A 77 -16.45 17.03 -4.64
N GLN A 78 -17.31 16.44 -5.46
CA GLN A 78 -17.32 15.00 -5.61
C GLN A 78 -16.02 14.56 -6.30
N VAL A 79 -15.32 13.63 -5.68
CA VAL A 79 -14.00 13.20 -6.13
C VAL A 79 -14.12 11.89 -6.90
N ASP A 80 -13.58 11.86 -8.12
CA ASP A 80 -13.40 10.62 -8.87
C ASP A 80 -12.16 9.89 -8.29
N ILE A 81 -12.41 8.79 -7.59
CA ILE A 81 -11.39 8.01 -6.89
C ILE A 81 -10.27 7.54 -7.83
N ASN A 82 -10.60 7.26 -9.10
CA ASN A 82 -9.60 6.79 -10.07
C ASN A 82 -8.65 7.91 -10.51
N ARG A 83 -9.11 9.16 -10.49
CA ARG A 83 -8.28 10.33 -10.83
C ARG A 83 -7.44 10.83 -9.66
N VAL A 84 -7.84 10.52 -8.45
CA VAL A 84 -7.13 10.95 -7.23
C VAL A 84 -5.73 10.32 -7.10
N GLU A 85 -5.50 9.15 -7.70
CA GLU A 85 -4.18 8.50 -7.71
C GLU A 85 -3.09 9.34 -8.40
N THR A 86 -3.48 10.36 -9.17
CA THR A 86 -2.55 11.29 -9.83
C THR A 86 -2.06 12.43 -8.94
N ILE A 87 -2.48 12.49 -7.65
CA ILE A 87 -1.98 13.53 -6.73
C ILE A 87 -0.50 13.30 -6.45
N ASN A 88 0.33 14.24 -6.89
CA ASN A 88 1.76 14.20 -6.67
C ASN A 88 2.11 14.71 -5.27
N PHE A 89 2.91 13.92 -4.55
CA PHE A 89 3.46 14.31 -3.25
C PHE A 89 4.85 14.92 -3.43
N ASN A 90 5.05 16.07 -2.80
CA ASN A 90 6.31 16.79 -2.77
C ASN A 90 6.72 17.08 -1.31
N ARG A 91 7.83 17.77 -1.14
CA ARG A 91 8.39 18.15 0.16
C ARG A 91 7.39 18.85 1.11
N LEU A 92 6.41 19.58 0.56
CA LEU A 92 5.46 20.37 1.36
C LEU A 92 4.26 19.55 1.85
N ASN A 93 3.85 18.53 1.10
CA ASN A 93 2.64 17.76 1.38
C ASN A 93 2.89 16.27 1.69
N VAL A 94 4.13 15.78 1.61
CA VAL A 94 4.48 14.37 1.83
C VAL A 94 4.07 13.86 3.23
N ARG A 95 4.00 14.75 4.23
CA ARG A 95 3.52 14.41 5.58
C ARG A 95 2.07 13.89 5.60
N PHE A 96 1.27 14.23 4.60
CA PHE A 96 -0.12 13.79 4.48
C PHE A 96 -0.28 12.49 3.66
N LYS A 97 0.80 11.95 3.11
CA LYS A 97 0.76 10.78 2.22
C LYS A 97 0.13 9.56 2.89
N ILE A 98 0.51 9.26 4.12
CA ILE A 98 -0.05 8.11 4.87
C ILE A 98 -1.56 8.30 5.10
N SER A 99 -1.99 9.49 5.53
CA SER A 99 -3.41 9.79 5.71
C SER A 99 -4.19 9.70 4.41
N PHE A 100 -3.59 10.12 3.30
CA PHE A 100 -4.16 10.01 1.96
C PHE A 100 -4.34 8.54 1.56
N GLU A 101 -3.32 7.70 1.75
CA GLU A 101 -3.36 6.26 1.42
C GLU A 101 -4.44 5.54 2.25
N ILE A 102 -4.57 5.86 3.54
CA ILE A 102 -5.63 5.33 4.40
C ILE A 102 -7.01 5.80 3.92
N ALA A 103 -7.17 7.07 3.63
CA ALA A 103 -8.43 7.62 3.13
C ALA A 103 -8.84 6.97 1.80
N LEU A 104 -7.88 6.80 0.89
CA LEU A 104 -8.10 6.14 -0.39
C LEU A 104 -8.49 4.66 -0.21
N LEU A 105 -7.83 3.96 0.70
CA LEU A 105 -8.16 2.59 1.08
C LEU A 105 -9.61 2.50 1.59
N LEU A 106 -10.00 3.39 2.50
CA LEU A 106 -11.36 3.45 3.04
C LEU A 106 -12.41 3.69 1.96
N LEU A 107 -12.14 4.58 1.01
CA LEU A 107 -13.06 4.86 -0.10
C LEU A 107 -13.16 3.73 -1.12
N LYS A 108 -12.05 3.07 -1.45
CA LYS A 108 -12.01 2.00 -2.46
C LYS A 108 -12.52 0.65 -1.95
N GLN A 109 -12.23 0.33 -0.69
CA GLN A 109 -12.49 -0.99 -0.12
C GLN A 109 -13.79 -1.05 0.70
N SER A 110 -14.51 0.07 0.83
CA SER A 110 -15.74 0.09 1.60
C SER A 110 -16.93 -0.38 0.75
N ILE A 111 -17.59 -1.43 1.21
CA ILE A 111 -18.88 -1.87 0.67
C ILE A 111 -19.97 -1.39 1.64
N PRO A 112 -20.92 -0.57 1.18
CA PRO A 112 -22.06 -0.18 2.01
C PRO A 112 -22.90 -1.42 2.35
N LEU A 113 -23.03 -1.74 3.63
CA LEU A 113 -23.94 -2.76 4.12
C LEU A 113 -25.23 -2.09 4.58
N PHE A 114 -26.33 -2.44 3.92
CA PHE A 114 -27.67 -2.03 4.32
C PHE A 114 -28.32 -3.19 5.09
N ASN A 115 -28.35 -3.09 6.42
CA ASN A 115 -29.05 -4.05 7.25
C ASN A 115 -29.99 -3.29 8.17
N GLN A 116 -31.31 -3.46 7.94
CA GLN A 116 -32.43 -2.95 8.76
C GLN A 116 -32.04 -1.69 9.58
N ASP A 117 -32.12 -0.51 8.97
CA ASP A 117 -31.90 0.82 9.57
C ASP A 117 -30.48 1.18 10.07
N LYS A 118 -29.50 0.32 9.88
CA LYS A 118 -28.11 0.62 10.23
C LYS A 118 -27.23 0.67 8.98
N LYS A 119 -26.77 1.88 8.65
CA LYS A 119 -25.72 2.07 7.64
C LYS A 119 -24.38 1.68 8.26
N SER A 120 -23.76 0.64 7.76
CA SER A 120 -22.39 0.26 8.07
C SER A 120 -21.65 -0.04 6.79
N PHE A 121 -20.35 -0.24 6.86
CA PHE A 121 -19.58 -0.75 5.72
C PHE A 121 -18.65 -1.86 6.16
N ALA A 122 -18.41 -2.79 5.26
CA ALA A 122 -17.38 -3.81 5.39
C ALA A 122 -16.22 -3.46 4.48
N PHE A 123 -15.02 -3.78 4.93
CA PHE A 123 -13.82 -3.68 4.11
C PHE A 123 -13.51 -5.04 3.51
N LEU A 124 -13.31 -5.08 2.20
CA LEU A 124 -12.76 -6.25 1.53
C LEU A 124 -11.27 -6.04 1.30
N PHE A 125 -10.48 -6.90 1.90
CA PHE A 125 -9.05 -6.96 1.65
C PHE A 125 -8.72 -8.22 0.84
N ASP A 126 -7.85 -8.08 -0.16
CA ASP A 126 -7.15 -9.23 -0.70
C ASP A 126 -6.17 -9.72 0.36
N MET A 127 -6.56 -10.79 1.04
CA MET A 127 -5.79 -11.36 2.15
C MET A 127 -4.46 -11.96 1.69
N ASN A 128 -4.33 -12.36 0.41
CA ASN A 128 -3.05 -12.81 -0.13
C ASN A 128 -2.07 -11.63 -0.15
N VAL A 129 -2.48 -10.51 -0.77
CA VAL A 129 -1.65 -9.29 -0.84
C VAL A 129 -1.35 -8.72 0.55
N LEU A 130 -2.32 -8.75 1.46
CA LEU A 130 -2.12 -8.26 2.82
C LEU A 130 -1.11 -9.11 3.59
N PHE A 131 -1.25 -10.43 3.54
CA PHE A 131 -0.34 -11.37 4.20
C PHE A 131 1.07 -11.28 3.64
N GLU A 132 1.22 -11.27 2.31
CA GLU A 132 2.49 -11.09 1.62
C GLU A 132 3.21 -9.81 2.08
N LYS A 133 2.53 -8.65 2.00
CA LYS A 133 3.11 -7.36 2.41
C LYS A 133 3.44 -7.30 3.90
N PHE A 134 2.62 -7.93 4.73
CA PHE A 134 2.84 -7.98 6.17
C PHE A 134 4.10 -8.78 6.51
N ILE A 135 4.23 -9.99 5.97
CA ILE A 135 5.42 -10.83 6.18
C ILE A 135 6.66 -10.18 5.57
N ALA A 136 6.55 -9.64 4.35
CA ALA A 136 7.65 -8.93 3.69
C ALA A 136 8.18 -7.76 4.54
N ARG A 137 7.28 -7.01 5.18
CA ARG A 137 7.68 -5.95 6.11
C ARG A 137 8.43 -6.51 7.32
N MET A 138 7.94 -7.58 7.95
CA MET A 138 8.61 -8.19 9.11
C MET A 138 10.01 -8.68 8.74
N VAL A 139 10.14 -9.38 7.62
CA VAL A 139 11.44 -9.85 7.11
C VAL A 139 12.38 -8.68 6.78
N LYS A 140 11.86 -7.60 6.18
CA LYS A 140 12.67 -6.42 5.83
C LYS A 140 13.19 -5.67 7.07
N GLU A 141 12.45 -5.69 8.17
CA GLU A 141 12.89 -5.15 9.44
C GLU A 141 13.98 -6.01 10.12
N LEU A 142 14.02 -7.33 9.83
CA LEU A 142 15.05 -8.25 10.31
C LEU A 142 16.30 -8.27 9.41
N ASP A 143 16.12 -8.22 8.10
CA ASP A 143 17.20 -8.19 7.09
C ASP A 143 16.97 -7.05 6.08
N ASN A 144 17.74 -5.99 6.25
CA ASN A 144 17.70 -4.83 5.34
C ASN A 144 18.12 -5.17 3.90
N ASN A 145 18.80 -6.28 3.65
CA ASN A 145 19.21 -6.72 2.32
C ASN A 145 18.12 -7.54 1.60
N ALA A 146 17.05 -7.95 2.30
CA ALA A 146 15.95 -8.68 1.70
C ALA A 146 15.40 -7.91 0.49
N LYS A 147 15.25 -8.57 -0.65
CA LYS A 147 14.59 -8.03 -1.84
C LYS A 147 13.13 -8.45 -1.83
N ILE A 148 12.23 -7.50 -1.96
CA ILE A 148 10.78 -7.71 -1.88
C ILE A 148 10.17 -7.56 -3.25
N GLN A 149 9.35 -8.55 -3.66
CA GLN A 149 8.63 -8.56 -4.95
C GLN A 149 9.55 -8.27 -6.16
N ASN A 150 10.79 -8.74 -6.09
CA ASN A 150 11.71 -8.56 -7.19
C ASN A 150 11.28 -9.41 -8.39
N GLN A 151 11.13 -8.80 -9.55
CA GLN A 151 10.76 -9.50 -10.78
C GLN A 151 11.99 -9.62 -11.66
N ASP A 152 12.35 -10.85 -12.02
CA ASP A 152 13.48 -11.16 -12.88
C ASP A 152 13.05 -12.04 -14.06
N ASN A 153 13.73 -11.86 -15.20
CA ASN A 153 13.52 -12.64 -16.40
C ASN A 153 14.66 -13.65 -16.58
N PHE A 154 14.28 -14.90 -16.80
CA PHE A 154 15.18 -16.02 -17.07
C PHE A 154 14.84 -16.61 -18.45
N GLY A 155 15.38 -16.00 -19.51
CA GLY A 155 14.91 -16.23 -20.89
C GLY A 155 13.47 -15.75 -21.04
N ASP A 156 12.61 -16.62 -21.53
CA ASP A 156 11.17 -16.33 -21.70
C ASP A 156 10.37 -16.52 -20.40
N LEU A 157 11.02 -16.95 -19.31
CA LEU A 157 10.37 -17.17 -18.03
C LEU A 157 10.52 -15.91 -17.14
N THR A 158 9.40 -15.36 -16.71
CA THR A 158 9.37 -14.27 -15.73
C THR A 158 9.02 -14.82 -14.36
N LEU A 159 9.89 -14.61 -13.38
CA LEU A 159 9.71 -15.04 -12.00
C LEU A 159 9.62 -13.83 -11.06
N LYS A 160 8.72 -13.92 -10.10
CA LYS A 160 8.51 -12.89 -9.09
C LYS A 160 8.27 -13.51 -7.71
N PRO A 161 9.32 -13.92 -7.00
CA PRO A 161 9.20 -14.38 -5.62
C PRO A 161 8.83 -13.21 -4.69
N ASP A 162 8.11 -13.51 -3.61
CA ASP A 162 7.67 -12.49 -2.66
C ASP A 162 8.85 -11.88 -1.91
N ILE A 163 9.78 -12.72 -1.42
CA ILE A 163 10.93 -12.30 -0.62
C ILE A 163 12.16 -13.11 -1.01
N ILE A 164 13.25 -12.43 -1.34
CA ILE A 164 14.55 -13.04 -1.62
C ILE A 164 15.55 -12.62 -0.53
N LEU A 165 16.06 -13.61 0.18
CA LEU A 165 17.18 -13.49 1.12
C LEU A 165 18.46 -14.01 0.49
N LYS A 166 19.61 -13.84 1.16
CA LYS A 166 20.89 -14.29 0.63
C LYS A 166 20.93 -15.78 0.27
N ASN A 167 20.37 -16.64 1.12
CA ASN A 167 20.43 -18.10 0.99
C ASN A 167 19.05 -18.77 0.93
N GLN A 168 17.98 -17.99 0.82
CA GLN A 168 16.62 -18.50 0.89
C GLN A 168 15.65 -17.60 0.12
N ILE A 169 14.63 -18.22 -0.46
CA ILE A 169 13.46 -17.54 -0.99
C ILE A 169 12.26 -17.90 -0.11
N ILE A 170 11.44 -16.91 0.23
CA ILE A 170 10.17 -17.11 0.93
C ILE A 170 9.04 -16.68 0.00
N ASP A 171 8.11 -17.59 -0.24
CA ASP A 171 6.90 -17.34 -1.00
C ASP A 171 5.69 -17.55 -0.09
N THR A 172 4.88 -16.54 0.06
CA THR A 172 3.77 -16.51 1.03
C THR A 172 2.46 -16.93 0.36
N LYS A 173 1.66 -17.72 1.06
CA LYS A 173 0.38 -18.21 0.54
C LYS A 173 -0.70 -18.06 1.60
N TYR A 174 -1.68 -17.21 1.40
CA TYR A 174 -2.81 -17.08 2.33
C TYR A 174 -3.86 -18.17 2.05
N LYS A 175 -3.55 -19.38 2.48
CA LYS A 175 -4.41 -20.56 2.32
C LYS A 175 -4.46 -21.33 3.64
N ARG A 176 -5.57 -22.03 3.87
CA ARG A 176 -5.69 -22.96 5.00
C ARG A 176 -5.03 -24.28 4.61
N ILE A 177 -4.05 -24.70 5.42
CA ILE A 177 -3.41 -26.00 5.28
C ILE A 177 -3.49 -26.72 6.63
N LYS A 178 -3.66 -28.03 6.59
CA LYS A 178 -3.68 -28.94 7.76
C LYS A 178 -2.57 -29.98 7.66
N SER A 179 -2.21 -30.33 6.46
CA SER A 179 -1.24 -31.40 6.19
C SER A 179 -0.48 -31.13 4.88
N ILE A 180 0.43 -32.02 4.55
CA ILE A 180 1.25 -31.94 3.31
C ILE A 180 0.39 -32.13 2.04
N GLU A 181 -0.71 -32.85 2.14
CA GLU A 181 -1.63 -33.14 1.03
C GLU A 181 -2.33 -31.86 0.53
N ASP A 182 -2.48 -30.87 1.40
CA ASP A 182 -3.08 -29.57 1.06
C ASP A 182 -2.16 -28.69 0.17
N ILE A 183 -0.88 -29.06 0.06
CA ILE A 183 0.10 -28.32 -0.74
C ILE A 183 -0.06 -28.67 -2.22
N LYS A 184 -0.48 -27.71 -3.02
CA LYS A 184 -0.68 -27.90 -4.43
C LYS A 184 0.64 -28.22 -5.15
N GLN A 185 0.56 -29.11 -6.14
CA GLN A 185 1.71 -29.43 -6.98
C GLN A 185 2.26 -28.19 -7.71
N SER A 186 1.37 -27.25 -8.11
CA SER A 186 1.79 -25.98 -8.70
C SER A 186 2.67 -25.14 -7.79
N ASP A 187 2.38 -25.11 -6.47
CA ASP A 187 3.15 -24.36 -5.50
C ASP A 187 4.57 -25.01 -5.33
N LYS A 188 4.65 -26.35 -5.37
CA LYS A 188 5.93 -27.08 -5.36
C LYS A 188 6.76 -26.81 -6.63
N LEU A 189 6.12 -26.81 -7.80
CA LEU A 189 6.78 -26.52 -9.08
C LEU A 189 7.28 -25.06 -9.14
N GLN A 190 6.49 -24.11 -8.62
CA GLN A 190 6.89 -22.71 -8.48
C GLN A 190 8.13 -22.57 -7.58
N ALA A 191 8.12 -23.20 -6.41
CA ALA A 191 9.23 -23.21 -5.49
C ALA A 191 10.50 -23.83 -6.11
N PHE A 192 10.36 -24.93 -6.82
CA PHE A 192 11.47 -25.56 -7.55
C PHE A 192 12.04 -24.61 -8.62
N SER A 193 11.16 -23.97 -9.40
CA SER A 193 11.57 -22.98 -10.41
C SER A 193 12.34 -21.81 -9.79
N TYR A 194 11.92 -21.33 -8.62
CA TYR A 194 12.66 -20.31 -7.89
C TYR A 194 14.06 -20.78 -7.48
N GLY A 195 14.16 -21.95 -6.82
CA GLY A 195 15.44 -22.48 -6.35
C GLY A 195 16.45 -22.62 -7.48
N ILE A 196 16.03 -23.19 -8.61
CA ILE A 196 16.92 -23.42 -9.76
C ILE A 196 17.37 -22.11 -10.41
N ASN A 197 16.42 -21.21 -10.74
CA ASN A 197 16.74 -20.00 -11.51
C ASN A 197 17.52 -18.97 -10.68
N TYR A 198 17.17 -18.80 -9.39
CA TYR A 198 17.91 -17.92 -8.49
C TYR A 198 19.17 -18.56 -7.87
N LYS A 199 19.43 -19.84 -8.14
CA LYS A 199 20.55 -20.61 -7.59
C LYS A 199 20.56 -20.59 -6.05
N VAL A 200 19.39 -20.79 -5.46
CA VAL A 200 19.17 -20.82 -4.01
C VAL A 200 18.70 -22.22 -3.62
N GLU A 201 19.41 -22.86 -2.69
CA GLU A 201 19.08 -24.23 -2.28
C GLU A 201 17.81 -24.33 -1.44
N ASN A 202 17.47 -23.28 -0.69
CA ASN A 202 16.35 -23.28 0.26
C ASN A 202 15.21 -22.40 -0.24
N VAL A 203 14.03 -22.96 -0.36
CA VAL A 203 12.79 -22.22 -0.64
C VAL A 203 11.78 -22.55 0.45
N MET A 204 11.13 -21.53 0.98
CA MET A 204 10.08 -21.67 1.99
C MET A 204 8.73 -21.28 1.41
N LEU A 205 7.73 -22.14 1.56
CA LEU A 205 6.32 -21.77 1.43
C LEU A 205 5.77 -21.47 2.83
N LEU A 206 5.36 -20.23 3.02
CA LEU A 206 4.88 -19.74 4.31
C LEU A 206 3.37 -19.49 4.28
N TYR A 207 2.67 -20.14 5.20
CA TYR A 207 1.22 -20.06 5.33
C TYR A 207 0.82 -19.48 6.70
N PRO A 208 -0.34 -18.81 6.84
CA PRO A 208 -0.89 -18.54 8.16
C PRO A 208 -1.30 -19.85 8.85
N LYS A 209 -1.04 -19.98 10.13
CA LYS A 209 -1.52 -21.09 10.94
C LYS A 209 -3.06 -21.10 10.97
N TYR A 210 -3.65 -22.26 10.73
CA TYR A 210 -5.11 -22.43 10.79
C TYR A 210 -5.54 -23.13 12.08
N LEU A 211 -5.19 -24.38 12.29
CA LEU A 211 -5.45 -25.16 13.51
C LEU A 211 -4.14 -25.43 14.22
N ASP A 212 -3.32 -26.27 13.64
CA ASP A 212 -2.04 -26.70 14.17
C ASP A 212 -0.88 -26.10 13.39
N ASN A 213 0.32 -26.13 13.98
CA ASN A 213 1.52 -25.79 13.25
C ASN A 213 1.84 -26.89 12.24
N VAL A 214 2.06 -26.49 11.00
CA VAL A 214 2.48 -27.39 9.93
C VAL A 214 3.95 -27.10 9.62
N LYS A 215 4.79 -28.13 9.75
CA LYS A 215 6.23 -28.07 9.47
C LYS A 215 6.66 -29.32 8.72
N TYR A 216 7.05 -29.15 7.46
CA TYR A 216 7.59 -30.19 6.60
C TYR A 216 8.81 -29.69 5.85
N ASP A 217 9.75 -30.61 5.62
CA ASP A 217 10.92 -30.38 4.80
C ASP A 217 10.91 -31.42 3.67
N LEU A 218 10.93 -30.97 2.44
CA LEU A 218 10.85 -31.78 1.24
C LEU A 218 12.08 -31.51 0.38
N VAL A 219 12.52 -32.53 -0.35
CA VAL A 219 13.56 -32.42 -1.37
C VAL A 219 12.93 -32.51 -2.73
N LEU A 220 13.12 -31.49 -3.55
CA LEU A 220 12.61 -31.42 -4.93
C LEU A 220 13.75 -31.60 -5.92
N GLY A 221 13.50 -32.38 -6.98
CA GLY A 221 14.47 -32.66 -8.05
C GLY A 221 15.32 -33.91 -7.80
N LYS A 222 16.12 -34.28 -8.80
CA LYS A 222 17.06 -35.41 -8.77
C LYS A 222 18.49 -34.95 -8.99
N GLU A 223 18.74 -34.27 -10.10
CA GLU A 223 20.06 -33.75 -10.47
C GLU A 223 20.32 -32.39 -9.84
N SER A 224 19.30 -31.52 -9.90
CA SER A 224 19.30 -30.23 -9.23
C SER A 224 18.34 -30.29 -8.04
N ILE A 225 18.87 -30.08 -6.85
CA ILE A 225 18.14 -30.26 -5.59
C ILE A 225 17.73 -28.90 -5.03
N VAL A 226 16.46 -28.79 -4.65
CA VAL A 226 15.90 -27.65 -3.93
C VAL A 226 15.24 -28.18 -2.66
N ASN A 227 15.67 -27.67 -1.52
CA ASN A 227 15.06 -27.95 -0.22
C ASN A 227 13.82 -27.05 -0.03
N LEU A 228 12.65 -27.66 -0.06
CA LEU A 228 11.41 -26.96 0.13
C LEU A 228 10.98 -27.09 1.60
N LYS A 229 11.02 -25.97 2.33
CA LYS A 229 10.47 -25.85 3.68
C LYS A 229 9.03 -25.40 3.61
N ILE A 230 8.12 -26.13 4.26
CA ILE A 230 6.71 -25.73 4.43
C ILE A 230 6.55 -25.33 5.88
N ARG A 231 6.12 -24.11 6.11
CA ARG A 231 5.99 -23.53 7.45
C ARG A 231 4.65 -22.81 7.61
N THR A 232 4.14 -22.81 8.83
CA THR A 232 3.00 -21.96 9.21
C THR A 232 3.43 -20.97 10.27
N ILE A 233 2.86 -19.77 10.22
CA ILE A 233 3.06 -18.73 11.23
C ILE A 233 1.77 -18.44 11.96
N ASP A 234 1.81 -18.47 13.29
CA ASP A 234 0.69 -18.06 14.12
C ASP A 234 0.61 -16.53 14.16
N LEU A 235 -0.52 -15.99 13.72
CA LEU A 235 -0.80 -14.56 13.73
C LEU A 235 -1.68 -14.13 14.90
N ASN A 236 -2.09 -15.06 15.76
CA ASN A 236 -2.90 -14.74 16.93
C ASN A 236 -2.05 -14.05 18.01
N PHE A 237 -2.66 -13.08 18.65
CA PHE A 237 -2.06 -12.32 19.74
C PHE A 237 -3.13 -11.98 20.78
N SER A 238 -2.86 -12.23 22.05
CA SER A 238 -3.80 -12.00 23.16
C SER A 238 -3.68 -10.62 23.80
N GLY A 239 -2.65 -9.84 23.43
CA GLY A 239 -2.44 -8.48 23.96
C GLY A 239 -3.26 -7.43 23.21
N ASN A 240 -3.31 -6.22 23.77
CA ASN A 240 -4.05 -5.09 23.21
C ASN A 240 -3.16 -4.03 22.58
N ASN A 241 -1.84 -4.21 22.63
CA ASN A 241 -0.86 -3.23 22.14
C ASN A 241 -0.31 -3.64 20.78
N TYR A 242 -0.49 -2.77 19.79
CA TYR A 242 -0.02 -3.02 18.42
C TYR A 242 1.50 -3.20 18.35
N LYS A 243 2.28 -2.46 19.13
CA LYS A 243 3.74 -2.57 19.13
C LYS A 243 4.18 -3.94 19.62
N GLU A 244 3.61 -4.41 20.72
CA GLU A 244 3.87 -5.75 21.26
C GLU A 244 3.48 -6.84 20.27
N TYR A 245 2.35 -6.67 19.56
CA TYR A 245 1.94 -7.56 18.48
C TYR A 245 3.03 -7.67 17.39
N ILE A 246 3.51 -6.54 16.89
CA ILE A 246 4.54 -6.52 15.83
C ILE A 246 5.84 -7.17 16.32
N ASP A 247 6.27 -6.87 17.54
CA ASP A 247 7.50 -7.43 18.12
C ASP A 247 7.37 -8.97 18.29
N GLU A 248 6.20 -9.46 18.69
CA GLU A 248 5.93 -10.88 18.81
C GLU A 248 5.92 -11.58 17.43
N ILE A 249 5.24 -11.03 16.43
CA ILE A 249 5.23 -11.62 15.09
C ILE A 249 6.64 -11.60 14.49
N ARG A 250 7.43 -10.56 14.72
CA ARG A 250 8.82 -10.49 14.27
C ARG A 250 9.66 -11.65 14.83
N LYS A 251 9.54 -11.95 16.12
CA LYS A 251 10.20 -13.10 16.76
C LYS A 251 9.77 -14.42 16.14
N ARG A 252 8.46 -14.56 15.85
CA ARG A 252 7.93 -15.76 15.17
C ARG A 252 8.50 -15.92 13.77
N VAL A 253 8.62 -14.82 13.02
CA VAL A 253 9.25 -14.84 11.69
C VAL A 253 10.72 -15.24 11.79
N GLU A 254 11.47 -14.70 12.75
CA GLU A 254 12.88 -15.05 12.99
C GLU A 254 13.06 -16.54 13.33
N SER A 255 12.11 -17.14 14.04
CA SER A 255 12.16 -18.55 14.43
C SER A 255 11.73 -19.56 13.35
N LEU A 256 11.29 -19.10 12.14
CA LEU A 256 10.82 -20.00 11.08
C LEU A 256 11.91 -20.89 10.48
N ASP A 257 13.17 -20.50 10.58
CA ASP A 257 14.33 -21.23 10.04
C ASP A 257 14.87 -22.31 10.98
N GLY A 258 14.40 -22.32 12.23
CA GLY A 258 14.81 -23.27 13.29
C GLY A 258 14.17 -24.67 13.21
#